data_6549fe4ecd9eb723faceb4991fb5f653
#
_entry.id   6549fe4ecd9eb723faceb4991fb5f653
#
_cell.length_a   1.000
_cell.length_b   1.000
_cell.length_c   1.000
_cell.angle_alpha   90.00
_cell.angle_beta   90.00
_cell.angle_gamma   90.00
#
_symmetry.space_group_name_H-M   'P 1'
#
loop_
_entity.id
_entity.type
_entity.pdbx_description
1 polymer ?
#
loop_
_entity_poly.entity_id
_entity_poly.type
_entity_poly.pdbx_seq_one_letter_code
_entity_poly.pdbx_strand_id
1 'polypeptide(L)'
;MSDPSTTGSKSGSGRRRPKGNKRDRTRTALLDAALALTREKGFEETTLQDVAERAGMSTRAIYGNIRNRDELFMALAVRQWAPIKPDFTPGSSFAELMHAVAEAVLASIPDRRPAAVGALTFRAYALRHENVRESFRDEMARGLAAGATWMESVFAADDLPMPAELMVRVINALIEGLLFQRFLTPELMPDEVFYAAFAALATTSSAPGSAGA
;
A
#
# COMPACT_ATOMS: atom_id res chain seq x y z
N MET A 1 66.43 36.45 -3.50
CA MET A 1 65.84 36.42 -4.80
C MET A 1 64.58 35.56 -4.63
N SER A 2 63.57 36.18 -4.52
CA SER A 2 62.13 36.20 -4.70
C SER A 2 61.46 34.86 -4.72
N ASP A 3 60.77 34.61 -3.62
CA ASP A 3 59.69 33.66 -3.48
C ASP A 3 58.36 34.38 -3.78
N PRO A 4 57.36 33.76 -4.46
CA PRO A 4 56.02 34.17 -4.29
C PRO A 4 55.12 33.05 -3.73
N SER A 5 54.50 33.40 -2.67
CA SER A 5 53.41 32.82 -1.93
C SER A 5 52.25 32.25 -2.79
N THR A 6 51.85 31.00 -2.52
CA THR A 6 50.65 30.41 -3.09
C THR A 6 49.55 30.34 -2.02
N THR A 7 48.57 31.21 -2.16
CA THR A 7 47.31 31.20 -1.39
C THR A 7 46.41 30.09 -1.85
N GLY A 8 46.24 29.05 -1.02
CA GLY A 8 45.27 27.97 -1.23
C GLY A 8 43.86 28.38 -0.77
N SER A 9 42.97 28.63 -1.70
CA SER A 9 41.56 28.82 -1.47
C SER A 9 40.89 27.49 -1.13
N LYS A 10 40.41 27.29 0.09
CA LYS A 10 39.55 26.20 0.48
C LYS A 10 38.08 26.58 0.16
N SER A 11 37.58 26.17 -0.97
CA SER A 11 36.13 26.21 -1.26
C SER A 11 35.45 25.00 -0.59
N GLY A 12 34.90 25.22 0.59
CA GLY A 12 34.03 24.28 1.26
C GLY A 12 32.64 24.26 0.61
N SER A 13 32.41 23.35 -0.34
CA SER A 13 31.08 23.11 -0.88
C SER A 13 30.26 22.31 0.15
N GLY A 14 29.57 23.02 1.02
CA GLY A 14 28.56 22.45 1.91
C GLY A 14 27.38 21.92 1.08
N ARG A 15 27.38 20.65 0.77
CA ARG A 15 26.20 19.97 0.19
C ARG A 15 25.02 20.15 1.13
N ARG A 16 24.10 21.07 0.83
CA ARG A 16 22.79 21.18 1.46
C ARG A 16 22.05 19.86 1.24
N ARG A 17 21.89 19.07 2.31
CA ARG A 17 21.03 17.88 2.28
C ARG A 17 19.61 18.28 1.86
N PRO A 18 18.96 17.54 0.93
CA PRO A 18 17.62 17.87 0.45
C PRO A 18 16.62 17.96 1.61
N LYS A 19 15.83 19.03 1.64
CA LYS A 19 14.82 19.33 2.68
C LYS A 19 13.75 18.23 2.84
N GLY A 20 13.49 17.41 1.80
CA GLY A 20 12.57 16.28 1.78
C GLY A 20 12.94 15.18 2.79
N ASN A 21 14.20 14.81 2.90
CA ASN A 21 14.67 13.70 3.74
C ASN A 21 14.37 13.88 5.26
N LYS A 22 14.30 15.11 5.79
CA LYS A 22 13.99 15.36 7.20
C LYS A 22 12.49 15.22 7.48
N ARG A 23 11.63 15.72 6.60
CA ARG A 23 10.17 15.64 6.74
C ARG A 23 9.70 14.19 6.61
N ASP A 24 10.24 13.46 5.65
CA ASP A 24 9.91 12.05 5.43
C ASP A 24 10.32 11.18 6.63
N ARG A 25 11.50 11.42 7.19
CA ARG A 25 11.95 10.73 8.42
C ARG A 25 11.04 11.03 9.61
N THR A 26 10.66 12.29 9.79
CA THR A 26 9.71 12.69 10.85
C THR A 26 8.38 11.99 10.68
N ARG A 27 7.83 11.98 9.45
CA ARG A 27 6.57 11.30 9.13
C ARG A 27 6.66 9.80 9.39
N THR A 28 7.74 9.16 8.97
CA THR A 28 8.00 7.74 9.24
C THR A 28 8.01 7.44 10.73
N ALA A 29 8.76 8.19 11.53
CA ALA A 29 8.84 7.98 12.97
C ALA A 29 7.48 8.18 13.67
N LEU A 30 6.67 9.15 13.23
CA LEU A 30 5.30 9.33 13.73
C LEU A 30 4.41 8.14 13.39
N LEU A 31 4.50 7.61 12.18
CA LEU A 31 3.74 6.43 11.77
C LEU A 31 4.19 5.16 12.51
N ASP A 32 5.48 5.00 12.79
CA ASP A 32 6.01 3.88 13.59
C ASP A 32 5.47 3.95 15.03
N ALA A 33 5.51 5.13 15.64
CA ALA A 33 4.97 5.37 16.97
C ALA A 33 3.46 5.12 17.03
N ALA A 34 2.71 5.59 16.04
CA ALA A 34 1.27 5.38 15.96
C ALA A 34 0.92 3.90 15.79
N LEU A 35 1.68 3.17 14.97
CA LEU A 35 1.51 1.73 14.79
C LEU A 35 1.73 0.96 16.10
N ALA A 36 2.80 1.29 16.83
CA ALA A 36 3.08 0.68 18.12
C ALA A 36 1.94 0.92 19.13
N LEU A 37 1.50 2.17 19.27
CA LEU A 37 0.40 2.56 20.16
C LEU A 37 -0.93 1.88 19.78
N THR A 38 -1.23 1.80 18.49
CA THR A 38 -2.45 1.13 18.01
C THR A 38 -2.45 -0.37 18.34
N ARG A 39 -1.29 -1.00 18.34
CA ARG A 39 -1.13 -2.41 18.77
C ARG A 39 -1.26 -2.59 20.29
N GLU A 40 -0.78 -1.62 21.06
CA GLU A 40 -0.77 -1.69 22.54
C GLU A 40 -2.14 -1.40 23.14
N LYS A 41 -2.82 -0.34 22.71
CA LYS A 41 -4.06 0.16 23.32
C LYS A 41 -5.24 0.31 22.36
N GLY A 42 -5.07 -0.07 21.12
CA GLY A 42 -6.11 0.01 20.11
C GLY A 42 -6.18 1.37 19.40
N PHE A 43 -6.96 1.36 18.32
CA PHE A 43 -7.14 2.53 17.46
C PHE A 43 -7.87 3.67 18.18
N GLU A 44 -8.92 3.35 18.93
CA GLU A 44 -9.82 4.37 19.52
C GLU A 44 -9.15 5.19 20.63
N GLU A 45 -8.24 4.56 21.40
CA GLU A 45 -7.53 5.20 22.50
C GLU A 45 -6.23 5.91 22.09
N THR A 46 -5.79 5.75 20.83
CA THR A 46 -4.56 6.38 20.35
C THR A 46 -4.81 7.84 19.96
N THR A 47 -4.15 8.78 20.64
CA THR A 47 -4.24 10.23 20.35
C THR A 47 -2.99 10.73 19.61
N LEU A 48 -3.09 11.89 18.95
CA LEU A 48 -1.94 12.53 18.31
C LEU A 48 -0.86 12.93 19.33
N GLN A 49 -1.28 13.27 20.58
CA GLN A 49 -0.37 13.61 21.65
C GLN A 49 0.46 12.41 22.08
N ASP A 50 -0.18 11.24 22.29
CA ASP A 50 0.53 10.00 22.60
C ASP A 50 1.55 9.63 21.54
N VAL A 51 1.17 9.84 20.27
CA VAL A 51 2.04 9.55 19.12
C VAL A 51 3.25 10.48 19.10
N ALA A 52 3.06 11.78 19.37
CA ALA A 52 4.16 12.73 19.45
C ALA A 52 5.11 12.38 20.59
N GLU A 53 4.57 12.07 21.77
CA GLU A 53 5.33 11.67 22.95
C GLU A 53 6.14 10.39 22.70
N ARG A 54 5.49 9.34 22.16
CA ARG A 54 6.14 8.08 21.80
C ARG A 54 7.25 8.27 20.76
N ALA A 55 7.08 9.20 19.82
CA ALA A 55 8.08 9.52 18.80
C ALA A 55 9.22 10.42 19.33
N GLY A 56 9.17 10.86 20.58
CA GLY A 56 10.10 11.83 21.15
C GLY A 56 10.02 13.20 20.49
N MET A 57 8.84 13.61 20.05
CA MET A 57 8.61 14.83 19.28
C MET A 57 7.63 15.77 20.03
N SER A 58 7.76 17.07 19.74
CA SER A 58 6.80 18.05 20.27
C SER A 58 5.44 17.93 19.56
N THR A 59 4.38 18.33 20.26
CA THR A 59 3.02 18.44 19.70
C THR A 59 3.00 19.32 18.45
N ARG A 60 3.83 20.38 18.39
CA ARG A 60 3.97 21.23 17.20
C ARG A 60 4.57 20.46 16.00
N ALA A 61 5.48 19.51 16.27
CA ALA A 61 6.09 18.72 15.21
C ALA A 61 5.09 17.75 14.57
N ILE A 62 4.18 17.14 15.34
CA ILE A 62 3.15 16.27 14.78
C ILE A 62 2.15 17.04 13.93
N TYR A 63 1.64 18.18 14.41
CA TYR A 63 0.69 19.01 13.63
C TYR A 63 1.31 19.66 12.38
N GLY A 64 2.63 19.79 12.33
CA GLY A 64 3.36 20.20 11.13
C GLY A 64 3.45 19.11 10.04
N ASN A 65 3.14 17.85 10.38
CA ASN A 65 3.24 16.69 9.50
C ASN A 65 1.90 15.97 9.28
N ILE A 66 0.98 16.04 10.24
CA ILE A 66 -0.29 15.32 10.28
C ILE A 66 -1.33 16.29 10.87
N ARG A 67 -2.37 16.61 10.09
CA ARG A 67 -3.36 17.64 10.45
C ARG A 67 -4.30 17.20 11.57
N ASN A 68 -4.73 15.93 11.50
CA ASN A 68 -5.68 15.37 12.45
C ASN A 68 -5.49 13.86 12.59
N ARG A 69 -6.26 13.28 13.49
CA ARG A 69 -6.24 11.84 13.78
C ARG A 69 -6.64 11.00 12.55
N ASP A 70 -7.61 11.45 11.78
CA ASP A 70 -8.09 10.74 10.59
C ASP A 70 -6.98 10.64 9.52
N GLU A 71 -6.22 11.72 9.31
CA GLU A 71 -5.06 11.70 8.41
C GLU A 71 -3.97 10.75 8.90
N LEU A 72 -3.71 10.68 10.21
CA LEU A 72 -2.75 9.74 10.78
C LEU A 72 -3.15 8.30 10.47
N PHE A 73 -4.39 7.96 10.73
CA PHE A 73 -4.86 6.59 10.54
C PHE A 73 -5.02 6.21 9.09
N MET A 74 -5.40 7.16 8.22
CA MET A 74 -5.35 6.97 6.77
C MET A 74 -3.92 6.67 6.31
N ALA A 75 -2.94 7.44 6.77
CA ALA A 75 -1.53 7.23 6.42
C ALA A 75 -1.00 5.87 6.93
N LEU A 76 -1.45 5.43 8.11
CA LEU A 76 -1.15 4.09 8.61
C LEU A 76 -1.80 2.99 7.75
N ALA A 77 -3.06 3.14 7.39
CA ALA A 77 -3.77 2.18 6.55
C ALA A 77 -3.09 2.04 5.19
N VAL A 78 -2.76 3.15 4.54
CA VAL A 78 -2.04 3.15 3.25
C VAL A 78 -0.67 2.50 3.37
N ARG A 79 0.07 2.77 4.44
CA ARG A 79 1.41 2.19 4.65
C ARG A 79 1.38 0.69 4.93
N GLN A 80 0.44 0.24 5.75
CA GLN A 80 0.32 -1.16 6.15
C GLN A 80 -0.31 -2.03 5.05
N TRP A 81 -1.12 -1.39 4.20
CA TRP A 81 -1.82 -2.06 3.11
C TRP A 81 -1.28 -1.62 1.74
N ALA A 82 0.04 -1.35 1.69
CA ALA A 82 0.71 -1.01 0.44
C ALA A 82 0.39 -2.04 -0.66
N PRO A 83 0.30 -1.61 -1.94
CA PRO A 83 0.02 -2.52 -3.04
C PRO A 83 1.00 -3.69 -3.08
N ILE A 84 0.47 -4.89 -3.29
CA ILE A 84 1.28 -6.08 -3.54
C ILE A 84 1.80 -5.97 -4.97
N LYS A 85 3.10 -6.10 -5.13
CA LYS A 85 3.76 -6.07 -6.43
C LYS A 85 4.22 -7.47 -6.77
N PRO A 86 3.59 -8.13 -7.75
CA PRO A 86 4.06 -9.42 -8.23
C PRO A 86 5.40 -9.25 -8.94
N ASP A 87 6.22 -10.27 -8.91
CA ASP A 87 7.42 -10.35 -9.76
C ASP A 87 6.97 -10.70 -11.19
N PHE A 88 6.95 -9.70 -12.06
CA PHE A 88 6.43 -9.79 -13.41
C PHE A 88 7.55 -9.56 -14.44
N THR A 89 7.73 -10.52 -15.33
CA THR A 89 8.65 -10.40 -16.45
C THR A 89 7.89 -9.89 -17.68
N PRO A 90 8.32 -8.79 -18.33
CA PRO A 90 7.69 -8.32 -19.55
C PRO A 90 7.61 -9.41 -20.63
N GLY A 91 6.41 -9.58 -21.21
CA GLY A 91 6.14 -10.64 -22.19
C GLY A 91 5.58 -11.93 -21.62
N SER A 92 5.47 -12.06 -20.29
CA SER A 92 4.75 -13.17 -19.67
C SER A 92 3.25 -13.09 -19.98
N SER A 93 2.60 -14.23 -20.00
CA SER A 93 1.14 -14.36 -20.18
C SER A 93 0.37 -13.82 -18.97
N PHE A 94 -0.92 -13.54 -19.16
CA PHE A 94 -1.80 -13.16 -18.06
C PHE A 94 -1.93 -14.27 -17.00
N ALA A 95 -1.87 -15.53 -17.40
CA ALA A 95 -1.87 -16.68 -16.48
C ALA A 95 -0.61 -16.70 -15.59
N GLU A 96 0.56 -16.41 -16.15
CA GLU A 96 1.81 -16.28 -15.38
C GLU A 96 1.76 -15.08 -14.43
N LEU A 97 1.17 -13.96 -14.84
CA LEU A 97 0.92 -12.83 -13.94
C LEU A 97 0.03 -13.25 -12.77
N MET A 98 -1.07 -13.96 -13.02
CA MET A 98 -1.98 -14.41 -11.95
C MET A 98 -1.28 -15.37 -10.98
N HIS A 99 -0.41 -16.23 -11.47
CA HIS A 99 0.42 -17.09 -10.62
C HIS A 99 1.38 -16.24 -9.74
N ALA A 100 2.10 -15.31 -10.34
CA ALA A 100 3.00 -14.39 -9.61
C ALA A 100 2.24 -13.51 -8.58
N VAL A 101 1.00 -13.12 -8.87
CA VAL A 101 0.14 -12.42 -7.90
C VAL A 101 -0.16 -13.32 -6.70
N ALA A 102 -0.51 -14.60 -6.92
CA ALA A 102 -0.75 -15.55 -5.83
C ALA A 102 0.48 -15.69 -4.93
N GLU A 103 1.66 -15.88 -5.52
CA GLU A 103 2.94 -15.98 -4.80
C GLU A 103 3.22 -14.71 -3.99
N ALA A 104 3.07 -13.53 -4.60
CA ALA A 104 3.30 -12.26 -3.93
C ALA A 104 2.32 -12.01 -2.77
N VAL A 105 1.05 -12.42 -2.92
CA VAL A 105 0.05 -12.36 -1.86
C VAL A 105 0.44 -13.26 -0.69
N LEU A 106 0.79 -14.51 -0.95
CA LEU A 106 1.23 -15.47 0.05
C LEU A 106 2.48 -14.99 0.78
N ALA A 107 3.48 -14.50 0.05
CA ALA A 107 4.70 -13.93 0.61
C ALA A 107 4.44 -12.71 1.51
N SER A 108 3.36 -11.96 1.27
CA SER A 108 3.00 -10.78 2.07
C SER A 108 2.33 -11.10 3.43
N ILE A 109 1.88 -12.34 3.64
CA ILE A 109 1.10 -12.75 4.82
C ILE A 109 1.83 -12.46 6.14
N PRO A 110 3.12 -12.83 6.33
CA PRO A 110 3.82 -12.59 7.59
C PRO A 110 3.86 -11.11 7.97
N ASP A 111 4.10 -10.23 7.02
CA ASP A 111 4.22 -8.79 7.25
C ASP A 111 2.85 -8.13 7.50
N ARG A 112 1.77 -8.63 6.88
CA ARG A 112 0.42 -8.09 6.98
C ARG A 112 -0.36 -8.60 8.18
N ARG A 113 -0.08 -9.82 8.65
CA ARG A 113 -0.81 -10.44 9.77
C ARG A 113 -0.80 -9.57 11.03
N PRO A 114 0.32 -8.96 11.47
CA PRO A 114 0.30 -8.08 12.65
C PRO A 114 -0.55 -6.82 12.50
N ALA A 115 -0.82 -6.41 11.26
CA ALA A 115 -1.62 -5.22 10.94
C ALA A 115 -3.11 -5.52 10.68
N ALA A 116 -3.50 -6.80 10.60
CA ALA A 116 -4.83 -7.22 10.16
C ALA A 116 -5.97 -6.63 11.04
N VAL A 117 -5.81 -6.67 12.36
CA VAL A 117 -6.80 -6.10 13.29
C VAL A 117 -6.96 -4.60 13.07
N GLY A 118 -5.84 -3.86 12.96
CA GLY A 118 -5.86 -2.42 12.71
C GLY A 118 -6.52 -2.07 11.36
N ALA A 119 -6.28 -2.87 10.33
CA ALA A 119 -6.90 -2.69 9.02
C ALA A 119 -8.43 -2.90 9.06
N LEU A 120 -8.91 -3.90 9.78
CA LEU A 120 -10.36 -4.13 9.97
C LEU A 120 -10.99 -3.02 10.80
N THR A 121 -10.33 -2.62 11.91
CA THR A 121 -10.82 -1.53 12.78
C THR A 121 -10.89 -0.21 12.00
N PHE A 122 -9.89 0.10 11.19
CA PHE A 122 -9.90 1.28 10.33
C PHE A 122 -11.07 1.25 9.32
N ARG A 123 -11.33 0.10 8.68
CA ARG A 123 -12.47 -0.04 7.76
C ARG A 123 -13.81 0.16 8.48
N ALA A 124 -13.96 -0.45 9.66
CA ALA A 124 -15.15 -0.26 10.48
C ALA A 124 -15.33 1.20 10.91
N TYR A 125 -14.24 1.90 11.21
CA TYR A 125 -14.24 3.33 11.51
C TYR A 125 -14.64 4.16 10.28
N ALA A 126 -14.03 3.90 9.12
CA ALA A 126 -14.36 4.59 7.87
C ALA A 126 -15.84 4.44 7.48
N LEU A 127 -16.45 3.27 7.69
CA LEU A 127 -17.88 3.06 7.43
C LEU A 127 -18.80 3.92 8.31
N ARG A 128 -18.32 4.39 9.47
CA ARG A 128 -19.08 5.26 10.40
C ARG A 128 -18.76 6.75 10.23
N HIS A 129 -17.70 7.09 9.50
CA HIS A 129 -17.21 8.47 9.33
C HIS A 129 -17.05 8.82 7.86
N GLU A 130 -18.02 9.56 7.32
CA GLU A 130 -18.13 9.84 5.88
C GLU A 130 -16.87 10.51 5.31
N ASN A 131 -16.30 11.50 6.00
CA ASN A 131 -15.07 12.17 5.58
C ASN A 131 -13.86 11.23 5.45
N VAL A 132 -13.79 10.22 6.34
CA VAL A 132 -12.73 9.19 6.29
C VAL A 132 -13.00 8.21 5.15
N ARG A 133 -14.26 7.80 4.98
CA ARG A 133 -14.70 6.93 3.90
C ARG A 133 -14.41 7.56 2.53
N GLU A 134 -14.69 8.86 2.36
CA GLU A 134 -14.39 9.57 1.12
C GLU A 134 -12.89 9.63 0.83
N SER A 135 -12.09 9.96 1.85
CA SER A 135 -10.63 9.98 1.71
C SER A 135 -10.06 8.61 1.36
N PHE A 136 -10.60 7.55 1.96
CA PHE A 136 -10.22 6.16 1.66
C PHE A 136 -10.62 5.76 0.23
N ARG A 137 -11.85 6.11 -0.19
CA ARG A 137 -12.33 5.91 -1.57
C ARG A 137 -11.39 6.56 -2.59
N ASP A 138 -11.00 7.81 -2.35
CA ASP A 138 -10.16 8.56 -3.28
C ASP A 138 -8.74 7.97 -3.38
N GLU A 139 -8.19 7.49 -2.27
CA GLU A 139 -6.91 6.78 -2.28
C GLU A 139 -7.01 5.46 -3.02
N MET A 140 -8.05 4.67 -2.73
CA MET A 140 -8.32 3.40 -3.42
C MET A 140 -8.51 3.62 -4.93
N ALA A 141 -9.28 4.63 -5.33
CA ALA A 141 -9.51 4.97 -6.73
C ALA A 141 -8.21 5.29 -7.46
N ARG A 142 -7.29 6.05 -6.84
CA ARG A 142 -5.96 6.33 -7.42
C ARG A 142 -5.14 5.06 -7.60
N GLY A 143 -5.11 4.19 -6.60
CA GLY A 143 -4.40 2.92 -6.67
C GLY A 143 -4.92 1.99 -7.76
N LEU A 144 -6.25 1.86 -7.86
CA LEU A 144 -6.91 1.03 -8.88
C LEU A 144 -6.68 1.59 -10.30
N ALA A 145 -6.77 2.91 -10.48
CA ALA A 145 -6.48 3.55 -11.77
C ALA A 145 -5.01 3.34 -12.20
N ALA A 146 -4.06 3.50 -11.28
CA ALA A 146 -2.65 3.23 -11.57
C ALA A 146 -2.42 1.75 -11.94
N GLY A 147 -3.09 0.82 -11.26
CA GLY A 147 -3.05 -0.61 -11.59
C GLY A 147 -3.61 -0.91 -12.97
N ALA A 148 -4.73 -0.30 -13.35
CA ALA A 148 -5.34 -0.46 -14.67
C ALA A 148 -4.42 0.07 -15.78
N THR A 149 -3.87 1.28 -15.61
CA THR A 149 -2.91 1.86 -16.56
C THR A 149 -1.67 0.97 -16.72
N TRP A 150 -1.15 0.44 -15.62
CA TRP A 150 -0.03 -0.51 -15.70
C TRP A 150 -0.42 -1.77 -16.47
N MET A 151 -1.59 -2.36 -16.20
CA MET A 151 -2.07 -3.57 -16.88
C MET A 151 -2.23 -3.34 -18.38
N GLU A 152 -2.80 -2.20 -18.79
CA GLU A 152 -2.93 -1.79 -20.19
C GLU A 152 -1.58 -1.52 -20.87
N SER A 153 -0.54 -1.20 -20.11
CA SER A 153 0.80 -1.00 -20.65
C SER A 153 1.55 -2.32 -20.96
N VAL A 154 1.11 -3.43 -20.37
CA VAL A 154 1.79 -4.73 -20.48
C VAL A 154 0.99 -5.81 -21.21
N PHE A 155 -0.34 -5.63 -21.33
CA PHE A 155 -1.23 -6.57 -22.03
C PHE A 155 -2.06 -5.84 -23.09
N ALA A 156 -2.26 -6.46 -24.25
CA ALA A 156 -3.28 -6.00 -25.17
C ALA A 156 -4.69 -6.29 -24.61
N ALA A 157 -5.69 -5.53 -25.05
CA ALA A 157 -7.06 -5.67 -24.54
C ALA A 157 -7.61 -7.10 -24.74
N ASP A 158 -7.24 -7.73 -25.86
CA ASP A 158 -7.69 -9.09 -26.22
C ASP A 158 -6.96 -10.19 -25.40
N ASP A 159 -5.85 -9.87 -24.75
CA ASP A 159 -5.12 -10.79 -23.87
C ASP A 159 -5.73 -10.84 -22.45
N LEU A 160 -6.63 -9.91 -22.13
CA LEU A 160 -7.30 -9.84 -20.84
C LEU A 160 -8.69 -10.45 -20.90
N PRO A 161 -9.10 -11.26 -19.91
CA PRO A 161 -10.45 -11.83 -19.82
C PRO A 161 -11.57 -10.79 -19.67
N MET A 162 -11.22 -9.59 -19.23
CA MET A 162 -12.14 -8.47 -19.04
C MET A 162 -11.36 -7.14 -19.09
N PRO A 163 -12.03 -5.97 -19.24
CA PRO A 163 -11.36 -4.68 -19.21
C PRO A 163 -10.44 -4.49 -17.99
N ALA A 164 -9.25 -3.93 -18.20
CA ALA A 164 -8.21 -3.78 -17.17
C ALA A 164 -8.73 -3.11 -15.90
N GLU A 165 -9.55 -2.07 -16.02
CA GLU A 165 -10.17 -1.42 -14.85
C GLU A 165 -11.04 -2.36 -14.01
N LEU A 166 -11.80 -3.26 -14.64
CA LEU A 166 -12.62 -4.24 -13.94
C LEU A 166 -11.73 -5.32 -13.35
N MET A 167 -10.74 -5.80 -14.10
CA MET A 167 -9.79 -6.83 -13.66
C MET A 167 -9.06 -6.41 -12.39
N VAL A 168 -8.53 -5.18 -12.34
CA VAL A 168 -7.81 -4.68 -11.16
C VAL A 168 -8.72 -4.59 -9.93
N ARG A 169 -10.00 -4.22 -10.10
CA ARG A 169 -10.98 -4.22 -9.00
C ARG A 169 -11.26 -5.63 -8.49
N VAL A 170 -11.42 -6.58 -9.40
CA VAL A 170 -11.65 -8.01 -9.06
C VAL A 170 -10.44 -8.58 -8.32
N ILE A 171 -9.23 -8.37 -8.86
CA ILE A 171 -7.98 -8.82 -8.22
C ILE A 171 -7.86 -8.21 -6.81
N ASN A 172 -8.09 -6.91 -6.65
CA ASN A 172 -8.00 -6.25 -5.35
C ASN A 172 -9.00 -6.83 -4.34
N ALA A 173 -10.25 -7.02 -4.74
CA ALA A 173 -11.28 -7.61 -3.88
C ALA A 173 -10.94 -9.05 -3.49
N LEU A 174 -10.40 -9.82 -4.43
CA LEU A 174 -9.98 -11.20 -4.19
C LEU A 174 -8.81 -11.26 -3.21
N ILE A 175 -7.77 -10.44 -3.40
CA ILE A 175 -6.64 -10.33 -2.48
C ILE A 175 -7.11 -10.04 -1.06
N GLU A 176 -7.97 -9.04 -0.89
CA GLU A 176 -8.46 -8.67 0.44
C GLU A 176 -9.28 -9.80 1.08
N GLY A 177 -10.18 -10.42 0.32
CA GLY A 177 -10.99 -11.53 0.81
C GLY A 177 -10.14 -12.71 1.25
N LEU A 178 -9.20 -13.15 0.41
CA LEU A 178 -8.29 -14.27 0.69
C LEU A 178 -7.41 -13.99 1.92
N LEU A 179 -6.81 -12.80 2.01
CA LEU A 179 -5.96 -12.44 3.14
C LEU A 179 -6.73 -12.43 4.46
N PHE A 180 -7.92 -11.81 4.52
CA PHE A 180 -8.69 -11.78 5.76
C PHE A 180 -9.22 -13.16 6.15
N GLN A 181 -9.64 -13.99 5.20
CA GLN A 181 -10.01 -15.38 5.49
C GLN A 181 -8.80 -16.16 6.01
N ARG A 182 -7.61 -16.03 5.41
CA ARG A 182 -6.39 -16.68 5.89
C ARG A 182 -6.00 -16.23 7.30
N PHE A 183 -6.25 -14.98 7.67
CA PHE A 183 -5.97 -14.49 9.03
C PHE A 183 -6.95 -15.04 10.07
N LEU A 184 -8.21 -15.25 9.70
CA LEU A 184 -9.28 -15.70 10.60
C LEU A 184 -9.35 -17.22 10.70
N THR A 185 -9.20 -17.93 9.59
CA THR A 185 -9.39 -19.37 9.46
C THR A 185 -8.27 -20.00 8.64
N PRO A 186 -7.00 -19.93 9.12
CA PRO A 186 -5.84 -20.38 8.33
C PRO A 186 -5.92 -21.85 7.93
N GLU A 187 -6.56 -22.69 8.74
CA GLU A 187 -6.78 -24.12 8.49
C GLU A 187 -7.75 -24.40 7.32
N LEU A 188 -8.62 -23.45 6.99
CA LEU A 188 -9.57 -23.56 5.88
C LEU A 188 -9.10 -22.87 4.60
N MET A 189 -7.97 -22.18 4.68
CA MET A 189 -7.43 -21.36 3.59
C MET A 189 -5.98 -21.74 3.28
N PRO A 190 -5.69 -23.01 2.88
CA PRO A 190 -4.35 -23.41 2.48
C PRO A 190 -3.88 -22.65 1.23
N ASP A 191 -2.58 -22.72 0.92
CA ASP A 191 -1.96 -21.95 -0.15
C ASP A 191 -2.57 -22.28 -1.54
N GLU A 192 -3.02 -23.50 -1.74
CA GLU A 192 -3.68 -23.97 -2.96
C GLU A 192 -4.94 -23.18 -3.29
N VAL A 193 -5.66 -22.67 -2.29
CA VAL A 193 -6.85 -21.81 -2.50
C VAL A 193 -6.45 -20.51 -3.20
N PHE A 194 -5.32 -19.92 -2.84
CA PHE A 194 -4.82 -18.71 -3.49
C PHE A 194 -4.47 -18.97 -4.96
N TYR A 195 -3.70 -20.02 -5.23
CA TYR A 195 -3.37 -20.40 -6.61
C TYR A 195 -4.61 -20.69 -7.45
N ALA A 196 -5.55 -21.47 -6.92
CA ALA A 196 -6.78 -21.81 -7.62
C ALA A 196 -7.64 -20.57 -7.93
N ALA A 197 -7.76 -19.65 -6.96
CA ALA A 197 -8.55 -18.43 -7.11
C ALA A 197 -8.00 -17.50 -8.21
N PHE A 198 -6.68 -17.28 -8.23
CA PHE A 198 -6.06 -16.46 -9.28
C PHE A 198 -6.00 -17.16 -10.62
N ALA A 199 -5.76 -18.47 -10.66
CA ALA A 199 -5.81 -19.24 -11.90
C ALA A 199 -7.19 -19.19 -12.56
N ALA A 200 -8.27 -19.21 -11.77
CA ALA A 200 -9.63 -19.09 -12.28
C ALA A 200 -9.89 -17.76 -13.01
N LEU A 201 -9.24 -16.66 -12.58
CA LEU A 201 -9.33 -15.38 -13.30
C LEU A 201 -8.69 -15.43 -14.70
N ALA A 202 -7.65 -16.24 -14.89
CA ALA A 202 -6.98 -16.39 -16.17
C ALA A 202 -7.76 -17.27 -17.17
N THR A 203 -8.69 -18.08 -16.67
CA THR A 203 -9.48 -19.00 -17.51
C THR A 203 -10.83 -18.45 -17.93
N THR A 204 -11.26 -17.28 -17.42
CA THR A 204 -12.50 -16.64 -17.86
C THR A 204 -12.32 -16.15 -19.30
N SER A 205 -12.50 -17.07 -20.27
CA SER A 205 -12.58 -16.71 -21.68
C SER A 205 -13.76 -15.76 -21.89
N SER A 206 -13.56 -14.75 -22.72
CA SER A 206 -14.63 -13.86 -23.20
C SER A 206 -15.85 -14.71 -23.53
N ALA A 207 -17.01 -14.37 -22.92
CA ALA A 207 -18.27 -14.98 -23.30
C ALA A 207 -18.43 -14.91 -24.82
N PRO A 208 -18.84 -16.01 -25.50
CA PRO A 208 -19.06 -15.95 -26.92
C PRO A 208 -20.05 -14.83 -27.21
N GLY A 209 -19.63 -13.90 -28.08
CA GLY A 209 -20.45 -12.78 -28.51
C GLY A 209 -21.85 -13.26 -28.84
N SER A 210 -22.85 -12.55 -28.39
CA SER A 210 -24.25 -12.74 -28.76
C SER A 210 -24.32 -12.82 -30.27
N ALA A 211 -24.38 -14.07 -30.77
CA ALA A 211 -24.78 -14.33 -32.13
C ALA A 211 -26.21 -13.80 -32.29
N GLY A 212 -26.37 -12.89 -33.22
CA GLY A 212 -27.60 -12.17 -33.46
C GLY A 212 -28.83 -13.06 -33.71
N ALA A 213 -29.91 -12.53 -33.29
CA ALA A 213 -31.22 -12.77 -33.91
C ALA A 213 -31.89 -11.42 -34.08
#